data_f6eb874a0975f0ad38e26bc5be498e1a
#
_entry.id   f6eb874a0975f0ad38e26bc5be498e1a
#
_cell.length_a   1.000
_cell.length_b   1.000
_cell.length_c   1.000
_cell.angle_alpha   90.00
_cell.angle_beta   90.00
_cell.angle_gamma   90.00
#
_symmetry.space_group_name_H-M   'P 1'
#
loop_
_entity.id
_entity.type
_entity.pdbx_description
1 polymer ?
#
loop_
_entity_poly.entity_id
_entity_poly.type
_entity_poly.pdbx_seq_one_letter_code
_entity_poly.pdbx_strand_id
1 'polypeptide(L)'
;MIAALTQSPVDIAIVDYSMSRGERPLDGLPLLHKLRSIAPRTRCVMFTAQSNPSVLAAALRLGIAAIVSKEDPIDEIVHACRRLRASGTQHLSPTARQTLERGDACAPERKTALTARELDVVRLFASGHSLQDIARRLGRSVSTVSTQKYTAMRKLQADTNTHLIRYAYENGLI
;
A
#
# COMPACT_ATOMS: atom_id res chain seq x y z
N MET A 1 -2.75 -16.76 11.12
CA MET A 1 -3.33 -15.44 11.50
C MET A 1 -4.78 -15.29 11.03
N ILE A 2 -5.10 -15.33 9.73
CA ILE A 2 -6.49 -15.18 9.24
C ILE A 2 -7.45 -16.16 9.90
N ALA A 3 -7.13 -17.47 9.95
CA ALA A 3 -7.96 -18.49 10.61
C ALA A 3 -8.14 -18.23 12.11
N ALA A 4 -7.14 -17.68 12.79
CA ALA A 4 -7.26 -17.35 14.23
C ALA A 4 -8.23 -16.19 14.47
N LEU A 5 -8.25 -15.17 13.61
CA LEU A 5 -9.16 -14.03 13.71
C LEU A 5 -10.62 -14.38 13.43
N THR A 6 -10.87 -15.46 12.65
CA THR A 6 -12.22 -15.96 12.40
C THR A 6 -12.74 -16.85 13.54
N GLN A 7 -11.85 -17.48 14.29
CA GLN A 7 -12.21 -18.37 15.41
C GLN A 7 -12.34 -17.64 16.74
N SER A 8 -11.58 -16.57 16.94
CA SER A 8 -11.60 -15.81 18.19
C SER A 8 -11.53 -14.32 17.89
N PRO A 9 -12.54 -13.53 18.28
CA PRO A 9 -12.49 -12.09 18.11
C PRO A 9 -11.37 -11.49 18.96
N VAL A 10 -10.58 -10.61 18.37
CA VAL A 10 -9.53 -9.86 19.05
C VAL A 10 -9.76 -8.36 18.86
N ASP A 11 -9.47 -7.55 19.87
CA ASP A 11 -9.66 -6.10 19.80
C ASP A 11 -8.61 -5.43 18.93
N ILE A 12 -7.36 -5.90 19.02
CA ILE A 12 -6.21 -5.33 18.31
C ILE A 12 -5.41 -6.46 17.65
N ALA A 13 -5.08 -6.29 16.39
CA ALA A 13 -4.16 -7.15 15.64
C ALA A 13 -2.92 -6.36 15.20
N ILE A 14 -1.74 -6.82 15.60
CA ILE A 14 -0.47 -6.27 15.12
C ILE A 14 -0.03 -7.07 13.91
N VAL A 15 0.17 -6.38 12.80
CA VAL A 15 0.48 -6.98 11.50
C VAL A 15 1.82 -6.45 11.01
N ASP A 16 2.77 -7.34 10.81
CA ASP A 16 3.99 -7.01 10.09
C ASP A 16 3.67 -6.87 8.60
N TYR A 17 3.89 -5.68 8.06
CA TYR A 17 3.67 -5.41 6.64
C TYR A 17 4.69 -6.09 5.72
N SER A 18 5.86 -6.43 6.25
CA SER A 18 7.01 -6.92 5.49
C SER A 18 7.23 -8.44 5.60
N MET A 19 6.23 -9.22 6.05
CA MET A 19 6.39 -10.63 6.44
C MET A 19 6.76 -11.59 5.32
N SER A 20 6.88 -11.17 4.06
CA SER A 20 7.20 -12.11 2.99
C SER A 20 8.49 -11.82 2.26
N ARG A 21 9.46 -12.62 2.58
CA ARG A 21 10.47 -13.08 1.63
C ARG A 21 9.97 -14.42 1.04
N GLY A 22 9.10 -14.37 0.03
CA GLY A 22 8.77 -15.54 -0.79
C GLY A 22 7.40 -16.18 -0.52
N GLU A 23 6.68 -16.43 -1.61
CA GLU A 23 5.63 -17.44 -1.83
C GLU A 23 4.30 -17.39 -1.07
N ARG A 24 3.93 -16.30 -0.39
CA ARG A 24 2.58 -16.18 0.16
C ARG A 24 1.73 -15.18 -0.64
N PRO A 25 0.55 -15.59 -1.12
CA PRO A 25 -0.27 -14.78 -2.01
C PRO A 25 -0.98 -13.57 -1.35
N LEU A 26 -0.72 -13.29 -0.07
CA LEU A 26 -1.41 -12.24 0.67
C LEU A 26 -0.42 -11.49 1.56
N ASP A 27 0.25 -10.47 0.99
CA ASP A 27 1.11 -9.55 1.70
C ASP A 27 0.77 -8.10 1.40
N GLY A 28 1.23 -7.18 2.24
CA GLY A 28 1.07 -5.76 2.02
C GLY A 28 -0.38 -5.27 2.11
N LEU A 29 -0.77 -4.36 1.23
CA LEU A 29 -2.12 -3.77 1.18
C LEU A 29 -3.23 -4.81 0.95
N PRO A 30 -3.08 -5.84 0.10
CA PRO A 30 -4.06 -6.91 -0.04
C PRO A 30 -4.35 -7.65 1.26
N LEU A 31 -3.32 -7.91 2.09
CA LEU A 31 -3.51 -8.52 3.40
C LEU A 31 -4.34 -7.61 4.31
N LEU A 32 -4.00 -6.32 4.37
CA LEU A 32 -4.73 -5.35 5.20
C LEU A 32 -6.20 -5.23 4.76
N HIS A 33 -6.45 -5.22 3.45
CA HIS A 33 -7.81 -5.21 2.90
C HIS A 33 -8.58 -6.47 3.31
N LYS A 34 -7.96 -7.64 3.20
CA LYS A 34 -8.55 -8.92 3.61
C LYS A 34 -8.87 -8.94 5.10
N LEU A 35 -7.95 -8.45 5.95
CA LEU A 35 -8.18 -8.38 7.39
C LEU A 35 -9.38 -7.49 7.75
N ARG A 36 -9.51 -6.35 7.10
CA ARG A 36 -10.66 -5.45 7.27
C ARG A 36 -11.98 -6.11 6.87
N SER A 37 -11.96 -6.93 5.82
CA SER A 37 -13.15 -7.65 5.35
C SER A 37 -13.60 -8.74 6.33
N ILE A 38 -12.67 -9.51 6.90
CA ILE A 38 -13.01 -10.67 7.75
C ILE A 38 -13.16 -10.31 9.23
N ALA A 39 -12.49 -9.25 9.69
CA ALA A 39 -12.51 -8.81 11.08
C ALA A 39 -12.71 -7.28 11.19
N PRO A 40 -13.87 -6.74 10.76
CA PRO A 40 -14.09 -5.29 10.68
C PRO A 40 -14.06 -4.56 12.02
N ARG A 41 -14.25 -5.28 13.12
CA ARG A 41 -14.19 -4.74 14.49
C ARG A 41 -12.78 -4.75 15.09
N THR A 42 -11.87 -5.54 14.53
CA THR A 42 -10.48 -5.61 14.99
C THR A 42 -9.71 -4.38 14.51
N ARG A 43 -9.07 -3.67 15.44
CA ARG A 43 -8.19 -2.55 15.14
C ARG A 43 -6.84 -3.06 14.70
N CYS A 44 -6.46 -2.78 13.45
CA CYS A 44 -5.18 -3.21 12.93
C CYS A 44 -4.09 -2.18 13.22
N VAL A 45 -2.99 -2.64 13.79
CA VAL A 45 -1.73 -1.91 13.96
C VAL A 45 -0.75 -2.46 12.92
N MET A 46 -0.34 -1.62 11.98
CA MET A 46 0.69 -1.97 10.99
C MET A 46 2.06 -1.72 11.61
N PHE A 47 2.87 -2.78 11.77
CA PHE A 47 4.26 -2.71 12.21
C PHE A 47 5.17 -2.93 11.01
N THR A 48 5.99 -1.95 10.63
CA THR A 48 6.64 -1.97 9.32
C THR A 48 7.98 -1.27 9.27
N ALA A 49 8.88 -1.78 8.43
CA ALA A 49 10.08 -1.07 7.98
C ALA A 49 9.83 -0.23 6.70
N GLN A 50 8.57 -0.13 6.26
CA GLN A 50 8.22 0.59 5.03
C GLN A 50 8.35 2.11 5.22
N SER A 51 9.16 2.73 4.37
CA SER A 51 9.41 4.17 4.35
C SER A 51 8.79 4.91 3.16
N ASN A 52 7.94 4.24 2.38
CA ASN A 52 7.23 4.87 1.27
C ASN A 52 5.96 5.59 1.77
N PRO A 53 5.88 6.94 1.67
CA PRO A 53 4.74 7.71 2.16
C PRO A 53 3.41 7.28 1.51
N SER A 54 3.43 6.94 0.22
CA SER A 54 2.22 6.54 -0.51
C SER A 54 1.63 5.23 0.02
N VAL A 55 2.47 4.29 0.44
CA VAL A 55 2.04 3.02 1.05
C VAL A 55 1.44 3.28 2.42
N LEU A 56 2.08 4.10 3.26
CA LEU A 56 1.56 4.46 4.58
C LEU A 56 0.22 5.19 4.46
N ALA A 57 0.11 6.15 3.53
CA ALA A 57 -1.14 6.86 3.25
C ALA A 57 -2.25 5.92 2.73
N ALA A 58 -1.91 4.93 1.90
CA ALA A 58 -2.87 3.92 1.44
C ALA A 58 -3.35 3.04 2.60
N ALA A 59 -2.48 2.62 3.51
CA ALA A 59 -2.85 1.88 4.69
C ALA A 59 -3.81 2.68 5.59
N LEU A 60 -3.57 3.98 5.78
CA LEU A 60 -4.47 4.86 6.54
C LEU A 60 -5.85 4.97 5.87
N ARG A 61 -5.90 5.10 4.54
CA ARG A 61 -7.18 5.11 3.78
C ARG A 61 -7.95 3.80 3.91
N LEU A 62 -7.27 2.68 4.05
CA LEU A 62 -7.89 1.39 4.35
C LEU A 62 -8.40 1.28 5.79
N GLY A 63 -8.19 2.31 6.62
CA GLY A 63 -8.68 2.36 8.00
C GLY A 63 -7.81 1.59 8.99
N ILE A 64 -6.49 1.51 8.73
CA ILE A 64 -5.54 1.01 9.71
C ILE A 64 -5.51 1.97 10.90
N ALA A 65 -5.62 1.40 12.10
CA ALA A 65 -5.81 2.17 13.33
C ALA A 65 -4.49 2.77 13.87
N ALA A 66 -3.36 2.12 13.59
CA ALA A 66 -2.04 2.67 13.91
C ALA A 66 -0.97 2.18 12.92
N ILE A 67 0.04 3.02 12.70
CA ILE A 67 1.26 2.66 11.98
C ILE A 67 2.44 2.90 12.91
N VAL A 68 3.23 1.86 13.14
CA VAL A 68 4.44 1.89 13.94
C VAL A 68 5.62 1.45 13.07
N SER A 69 6.62 2.31 12.95
CA SER A 69 7.86 1.99 12.24
C SER A 69 8.71 1.02 13.04
N LYS A 70 9.38 0.09 12.37
CA LYS A 70 10.39 -0.79 12.99
C LYS A 70 11.68 -0.04 13.35
N GLU A 71 11.84 1.19 12.90
CA GLU A 71 12.95 2.08 13.26
C GLU A 71 12.72 2.77 14.61
N ASP A 72 11.47 2.84 15.08
CA ASP A 72 11.14 3.42 16.37
C ASP A 72 11.34 2.39 17.51
N PRO A 73 11.49 2.85 18.76
CA PRO A 73 11.58 1.95 19.91
C PRO A 73 10.38 1.00 19.98
N ILE A 74 10.62 -0.24 20.41
CA ILE A 74 9.56 -1.27 20.49
C ILE A 74 8.39 -0.86 21.38
N ASP A 75 8.64 0.01 22.36
CA ASP A 75 7.62 0.56 23.26
C ASP A 75 6.55 1.37 22.52
N GLU A 76 6.82 1.86 21.33
CA GLU A 76 5.84 2.55 20.49
C GLU A 76 4.65 1.64 20.14
N ILE A 77 4.86 0.32 20.01
CA ILE A 77 3.75 -0.63 19.83
C ILE A 77 2.84 -0.62 21.05
N VAL A 78 3.42 -0.61 22.26
CA VAL A 78 2.67 -0.58 23.51
C VAL A 78 1.90 0.73 23.63
N HIS A 79 2.53 1.86 23.30
CA HIS A 79 1.89 3.17 23.24
C HIS A 79 0.71 3.19 22.27
N ALA A 80 0.90 2.68 21.05
CA ALA A 80 -0.15 2.57 20.04
C ALA A 80 -1.35 1.75 20.57
N CYS A 81 -1.09 0.57 21.14
CA CYS A 81 -2.14 -0.30 21.68
C CYS A 81 -2.90 0.36 22.82
N ARG A 82 -2.20 0.99 23.77
CA ARG A 82 -2.83 1.71 24.90
C ARG A 82 -3.71 2.85 24.40
N ARG A 83 -3.22 3.64 23.48
CA ARG A 83 -3.96 4.76 22.89
C ARG A 83 -5.20 4.30 22.15
N LEU A 84 -5.09 3.25 21.33
CA LEU A 84 -6.23 2.66 20.66
C LEU A 84 -7.29 2.16 21.63
N ARG A 85 -6.90 1.55 22.75
CA ARG A 85 -7.85 1.10 23.79
C ARG A 85 -8.54 2.25 24.50
N ALA A 86 -7.80 3.31 24.83
CA ALA A 86 -8.30 4.42 25.63
C ALA A 86 -9.24 5.34 24.86
N SER A 87 -8.86 5.74 23.65
CA SER A 87 -9.55 6.78 22.88
C SER A 87 -10.05 6.33 21.50
N GLY A 88 -9.57 5.18 21.01
CA GLY A 88 -9.84 4.74 19.64
C GLY A 88 -9.22 5.63 18.54
N THR A 89 -8.46 6.66 18.92
CA THR A 89 -7.85 7.59 17.99
C THR A 89 -6.69 6.96 17.25
N GLN A 90 -6.57 7.26 15.96
CA GLN A 90 -5.48 6.80 15.11
C GLN A 90 -4.12 7.21 15.70
N HIS A 91 -3.13 6.32 15.64
CA HIS A 91 -1.78 6.56 16.14
C HIS A 91 -0.75 6.36 15.02
N LEU A 92 0.20 7.29 14.97
CA LEU A 92 1.39 7.21 14.10
C LEU A 92 2.62 7.36 14.99
N SER A 93 3.54 6.43 14.89
CA SER A 93 4.85 6.55 15.55
C SER A 93 5.65 7.73 14.96
N PRO A 94 6.67 8.23 15.68
CA PRO A 94 7.45 9.39 15.22
C PRO A 94 7.96 9.25 13.77
N THR A 95 8.62 8.13 13.45
CA THR A 95 9.17 7.89 12.11
C THR A 95 8.07 7.75 11.06
N ALA A 96 6.96 7.06 11.36
CA ALA A 96 5.84 6.94 10.44
C ALA A 96 5.19 8.30 10.14
N ARG A 97 5.05 9.16 11.14
CA ARG A 97 4.55 10.53 10.99
C ARG A 97 5.48 11.36 10.11
N GLN A 98 6.79 11.37 10.42
CA GLN A 98 7.78 12.10 9.65
C GLN A 98 7.82 11.65 8.18
N THR A 99 7.68 10.35 7.93
CA THR A 99 7.60 9.79 6.58
C THR A 99 6.40 10.34 5.82
N LEU A 100 5.22 10.40 6.43
CA LEU A 100 4.03 10.96 5.81
C LEU A 100 4.16 12.47 5.57
N GLU A 101 4.67 13.23 6.53
CA GLU A 101 4.90 14.68 6.42
C GLU A 101 5.89 15.01 5.30
N ARG A 102 6.96 14.22 5.16
CA ARG A 102 7.90 14.34 4.03
C ARG A 102 7.22 14.03 2.69
N GLY A 103 6.33 13.06 2.67
CA GLY A 103 5.51 12.75 1.50
C GLY A 103 4.58 13.90 1.13
N ASP A 104 3.96 14.54 2.09
CA ASP A 104 3.10 15.71 1.88
C ASP A 104 3.92 16.96 1.49
N ALA A 105 5.08 17.18 2.12
CA ALA A 105 5.98 18.29 1.78
C ALA A 105 6.63 18.13 0.40
N CYS A 106 6.79 16.89 -0.07
CA CYS A 106 7.29 16.57 -1.41
C CYS A 106 6.17 16.36 -2.42
N ALA A 107 4.90 16.55 -2.01
CA ALA A 107 3.75 16.52 -2.91
C ALA A 107 3.73 17.81 -3.74
N PRO A 108 4.31 17.83 -4.94
CA PRO A 108 3.88 18.80 -5.91
C PRO A 108 2.42 18.43 -6.22
N GLU A 109 1.54 19.36 -5.95
CA GLU A 109 0.12 19.43 -6.30
C GLU A 109 -0.33 18.39 -7.33
N ARG A 110 -1.25 17.47 -6.97
CA ARG A 110 -2.13 16.68 -7.87
C ARG A 110 -1.55 16.09 -9.18
N LYS A 111 -0.30 16.37 -9.55
CA LYS A 111 0.34 15.92 -10.80
C LYS A 111 0.90 14.50 -10.76
N THR A 112 0.97 13.87 -9.60
CA THR A 112 1.53 12.51 -9.41
C THR A 112 0.48 11.41 -9.45
N ALA A 113 -0.80 11.74 -9.34
CA ALA A 113 -1.85 10.74 -9.51
C ALA A 113 -1.89 10.25 -10.96
N LEU A 114 -1.91 8.92 -11.12
CA LEU A 114 -2.15 8.33 -12.43
C LEU A 114 -3.54 8.72 -12.92
N THR A 115 -3.62 9.13 -14.18
CA THR A 115 -4.92 9.26 -14.85
C THR A 115 -5.54 7.87 -15.01
N ALA A 116 -6.87 7.79 -15.18
CA ALA A 116 -7.54 6.52 -15.43
C ALA A 116 -6.91 5.74 -16.60
N ARG A 117 -6.47 6.45 -17.64
CA ARG A 117 -5.82 5.87 -18.81
C ARG A 117 -4.42 5.30 -18.53
N GLU A 118 -3.65 5.97 -17.70
CA GLU A 118 -2.34 5.50 -17.25
C GLU A 118 -2.49 4.32 -16.29
N LEU A 119 -3.50 4.36 -15.43
CA LEU A 119 -3.82 3.27 -14.49
C LEU A 119 -4.20 1.98 -15.22
N ASP A 120 -5.03 2.06 -16.26
CA ASP A 120 -5.39 0.91 -17.10
C ASP A 120 -4.16 0.26 -17.74
N VAL A 121 -3.25 1.10 -18.27
CA VAL A 121 -2.00 0.61 -18.87
C VAL A 121 -1.11 -0.05 -17.82
N VAL A 122 -0.95 0.55 -16.64
CA VAL A 122 -0.15 -0.03 -15.55
C VAL A 122 -0.70 -1.37 -15.10
N ARG A 123 -2.03 -1.49 -14.89
CA ARG A 123 -2.69 -2.73 -14.52
C ARG A 123 -2.44 -3.85 -15.52
N LEU A 124 -2.73 -3.59 -16.79
CA LEU A 124 -2.57 -4.58 -17.84
C LEU A 124 -1.10 -4.99 -18.03
N PHE A 125 -0.19 -4.02 -17.96
CA PHE A 125 1.25 -4.30 -18.07
C PHE A 125 1.76 -5.14 -16.89
N ALA A 126 1.36 -4.83 -15.68
CA ALA A 126 1.74 -5.57 -14.48
C ALA A 126 1.12 -6.98 -14.46
N SER A 127 -0.05 -7.16 -15.10
CA SER A 127 -0.66 -8.48 -15.32
C SER A 127 0.01 -9.29 -16.45
N GLY A 128 1.15 -8.83 -16.99
CA GLY A 128 1.95 -9.56 -17.98
C GLY A 128 1.56 -9.38 -19.44
N HIS A 129 0.67 -8.43 -19.77
CA HIS A 129 0.30 -8.15 -21.15
C HIS A 129 1.39 -7.36 -21.88
N SER A 130 1.64 -7.70 -23.15
CA SER A 130 2.53 -6.92 -24.02
C SER A 130 1.91 -5.56 -24.38
N LEU A 131 2.75 -4.57 -24.75
CA LEU A 131 2.26 -3.26 -25.19
C LEU A 131 1.32 -3.36 -26.40
N GLN A 132 1.53 -4.37 -27.27
CA GLN A 132 0.67 -4.63 -28.42
C GLN A 132 -0.71 -5.16 -27.99
N ASP A 133 -0.75 -6.06 -27.03
CA ASP A 133 -2.01 -6.60 -26.49
C ASP A 133 -2.79 -5.54 -25.73
N ILE A 134 -2.10 -4.70 -24.97
CA ILE A 134 -2.70 -3.56 -24.28
C ILE A 134 -3.30 -2.58 -25.28
N ALA A 135 -2.55 -2.25 -26.33
CA ALA A 135 -3.01 -1.36 -27.40
C ALA A 135 -4.28 -1.89 -28.06
N ARG A 136 -4.30 -3.19 -28.40
CA ARG A 136 -5.47 -3.88 -28.98
C ARG A 136 -6.67 -3.86 -28.03
N ARG A 137 -6.46 -4.18 -26.74
CA ARG A 137 -7.53 -4.21 -25.71
C ARG A 137 -8.15 -2.84 -25.45
N LEU A 138 -7.33 -1.80 -25.45
CA LEU A 138 -7.75 -0.43 -25.15
C LEU A 138 -8.17 0.37 -26.39
N GLY A 139 -8.10 -0.22 -27.61
CA GLY A 139 -8.41 0.48 -28.88
C GLY A 139 -7.47 1.66 -29.13
N ARG A 140 -6.16 1.52 -28.84
CA ARG A 140 -5.16 2.58 -28.95
C ARG A 140 -3.96 2.11 -29.79
N SER A 141 -3.14 3.07 -30.25
CA SER A 141 -1.86 2.73 -30.88
C SER A 141 -0.83 2.27 -29.85
N VAL A 142 0.11 1.42 -30.26
CA VAL A 142 1.22 0.97 -29.40
C VAL A 142 2.06 2.15 -28.90
N SER A 143 2.26 3.18 -29.74
CA SER A 143 2.97 4.40 -29.38
C SER A 143 2.26 5.16 -28.25
N THR A 144 0.92 5.26 -28.31
CA THR A 144 0.11 5.88 -27.26
C THR A 144 0.25 5.13 -25.94
N VAL A 145 0.15 3.79 -25.95
CA VAL A 145 0.30 2.95 -24.78
C VAL A 145 1.72 3.06 -24.19
N SER A 146 2.73 3.06 -25.04
CA SER A 146 4.13 3.25 -24.62
C SER A 146 4.34 4.60 -23.93
N THR A 147 3.80 5.69 -24.50
CA THR A 147 3.87 7.03 -23.91
C THR A 147 3.15 7.07 -22.55
N GLN A 148 1.95 6.47 -22.45
CA GLN A 148 1.19 6.42 -21.20
C GLN A 148 1.93 5.63 -20.14
N LYS A 149 2.53 4.47 -20.49
CA LYS A 149 3.37 3.70 -19.58
C LYS A 149 4.55 4.52 -19.08
N TYR A 150 5.29 5.17 -20.01
CA TYR A 150 6.44 6.00 -19.65
C TYR A 150 6.04 7.16 -18.72
N THR A 151 4.94 7.84 -19.02
CA THR A 151 4.42 8.93 -18.19
C THR A 151 4.01 8.42 -16.81
N ALA A 152 3.37 7.24 -16.74
CA ALA A 152 3.05 6.58 -15.48
C ALA A 152 4.31 6.25 -14.68
N MET A 153 5.33 5.65 -15.31
CA MET A 153 6.60 5.33 -14.66
C MET A 153 7.25 6.58 -14.07
N ARG A 154 7.29 7.68 -14.83
CA ARG A 154 7.82 8.97 -14.36
C ARG A 154 7.04 9.52 -13.17
N LYS A 155 5.71 9.49 -13.20
CA LYS A 155 4.84 9.92 -12.10
C LYS A 155 5.03 9.09 -10.84
N LEU A 156 5.29 7.80 -11.00
CA LEU A 156 5.48 6.83 -9.92
C LEU A 156 6.95 6.72 -9.47
N GLN A 157 7.86 7.47 -10.10
CA GLN A 157 9.31 7.36 -9.88
C GLN A 157 9.82 5.92 -10.03
N ALA A 158 9.24 5.18 -10.97
CA ALA A 158 9.61 3.81 -11.29
C ALA A 158 10.60 3.78 -12.44
N ASP A 159 11.89 3.62 -12.15
CA ASP A 159 12.98 3.67 -13.16
C ASP A 159 13.03 2.41 -14.03
N THR A 160 12.44 1.32 -13.59
CA THR A 160 12.43 0.03 -14.29
C THR A 160 11.03 -0.57 -14.38
N ASN A 161 10.84 -1.48 -15.35
CA ASN A 161 9.60 -2.25 -15.46
C ASN A 161 9.33 -3.06 -14.18
N THR A 162 10.36 -3.59 -13.55
CA THR A 162 10.27 -4.34 -12.29
C THR A 162 9.74 -3.43 -11.16
N HIS A 163 10.19 -2.19 -11.09
CA HIS A 163 9.67 -1.21 -10.13
C HIS A 163 8.19 -0.90 -10.39
N LEU A 164 7.79 -0.79 -11.67
CA LEU A 164 6.39 -0.55 -12.03
C LEU A 164 5.48 -1.73 -11.65
N ILE A 165 5.92 -2.96 -11.92
CA ILE A 165 5.18 -4.19 -11.56
C ILE A 165 5.07 -4.30 -10.04
N ARG A 166 6.17 -4.08 -9.31
CA ARG A 166 6.17 -4.07 -7.85
C ARG A 166 5.21 -3.03 -7.28
N TYR A 167 5.22 -1.81 -7.82
CA TYR A 167 4.27 -0.77 -7.43
C TYR A 167 2.82 -1.23 -7.62
N ALA A 168 2.50 -1.82 -8.78
CA ALA A 168 1.15 -2.30 -9.06
C ALA A 168 0.70 -3.38 -8.06
N TYR A 169 1.58 -4.28 -7.70
CA TYR A 169 1.33 -5.32 -6.71
C TYR A 169 1.15 -4.72 -5.30
N GLU A 170 2.07 -3.86 -4.85
CA GLU A 170 2.03 -3.24 -3.52
C GLU A 170 0.81 -2.33 -3.30
N ASN A 171 0.25 -1.79 -4.39
CA ASN A 171 -0.92 -0.91 -4.33
C ASN A 171 -2.23 -1.62 -4.69
N GLY A 172 -2.23 -2.96 -4.81
CA GLY A 172 -3.44 -3.75 -5.08
C GLY A 172 -4.07 -3.44 -6.44
N LEU A 173 -3.25 -3.10 -7.45
CA LEU A 173 -3.72 -2.87 -8.80
C LEU A 173 -3.90 -4.17 -9.59
N ILE A 174 -3.22 -5.22 -9.14
CA ILE A 174 -3.28 -6.61 -9.66
C ILE A 174 -3.33 -7.57 -8.50
#